data_4bbfb029a00bba73f5a46189599d487f
#
_entry.id   4bbfb029a00bba73f5a46189599d487f
#
_cell.length_a   1.000
_cell.length_b   1.000
_cell.length_c   1.000
_cell.angle_alpha   90.00
_cell.angle_beta   90.00
_cell.angle_gamma   90.00
#
_symmetry.space_group_name_H-M   'P 1'
#
loop_
_entity.id
_entity.type
_entity.pdbx_description
1 polymer ?
#
loop_
_entity_poly.entity_id
_entity_poly.type
_entity_poly.pdbx_seq_one_letter_code
_entity_poly.pdbx_strand_id
1 'polypeptide(L)'
;MKANERRQALLEHLCEVRQSALENLAFHFSVSQSTIRRDVLELSLSYPVYTVCGKYDGGVYIAHDYYFGKRFLSPEQEELLASLAPTLDDDQRKIMESIIRKFGRPSKQ
;
A
#
# COMPACT_ATOMS: atom_id res chain seq x y z
N MET A 1 -1.57 16.65 15.28
CA MET A 1 -1.76 16.38 13.84
C MET A 1 -3.13 16.85 13.41
N LYS A 2 -3.20 17.63 12.36
CA LYS A 2 -4.48 18.10 11.84
C LYS A 2 -5.22 16.96 11.15
N ALA A 3 -6.55 17.10 11.04
CA ALA A 3 -7.36 16.04 10.43
C ALA A 3 -6.91 15.69 9.02
N ASN A 4 -6.59 16.67 8.20
CA ASN A 4 -6.13 16.44 6.84
C ASN A 4 -4.81 15.64 6.81
N GLU A 5 -3.90 16.01 7.69
CA GLU A 5 -2.60 15.31 7.79
C GLU A 5 -2.80 13.88 8.29
N ARG A 6 -3.70 13.71 9.25
CA ARG A 6 -3.99 12.38 9.78
C ARG A 6 -4.61 11.48 8.72
N ARG A 7 -5.57 12.00 7.94
CA ARG A 7 -6.20 11.23 6.85
C ARG A 7 -5.20 10.84 5.78
N GLN A 8 -4.30 11.75 5.43
CA GLN A 8 -3.24 11.46 4.47
C GLN A 8 -2.33 10.36 5.00
N ALA A 9 -1.90 10.47 6.26
CA ALA A 9 -1.06 9.48 6.90
C ALA A 9 -1.77 8.13 7.02
N LEU A 10 -3.08 8.15 7.29
CA LEU A 10 -3.88 6.94 7.37
C LEU A 10 -3.94 6.22 6.01
N LEU A 11 -4.16 6.98 4.95
CA LEU A 11 -4.19 6.42 3.59
C LEU A 11 -2.84 5.78 3.24
N GLU A 12 -1.75 6.47 3.53
CA GLU A 12 -0.41 5.96 3.27
C GLU A 12 -0.14 4.69 4.07
N HIS A 13 -0.54 4.69 5.34
CA HIS A 13 -0.37 3.53 6.20
C HIS A 13 -1.16 2.32 5.68
N LEU A 14 -2.41 2.54 5.24
CA LEU A 14 -3.23 1.47 4.67
C LEU A 14 -2.64 0.93 3.37
N CYS A 15 -2.01 1.77 2.59
CA CYS A 15 -1.33 1.31 1.37
C CYS A 15 -0.14 0.41 1.68
N GLU A 16 0.47 0.58 2.86
CA GLU A 16 1.58 -0.29 3.28
C GLU A 16 1.08 -1.60 3.89
N VAL A 17 0.14 -1.52 4.83
CA VAL A 17 -0.31 -2.71 5.57
C VAL A 17 -1.47 -3.42 4.91
N ARG A 18 -2.18 -2.76 4.00
CA ARG A 18 -3.31 -3.23 3.22
C ARG A 18 -4.59 -3.43 4.03
N GLN A 19 -4.50 -3.74 5.30
CA GLN A 19 -5.65 -3.86 6.21
C GLN A 19 -5.19 -3.66 7.63
N SER A 20 -6.09 -3.18 8.49
CA SER A 20 -5.79 -3.04 9.92
C SER A 20 -7.08 -2.94 10.72
N ALA A 21 -7.07 -3.46 11.94
CA ALA A 21 -8.20 -3.32 12.85
C ALA A 21 -8.35 -1.86 13.28
N LEU A 22 -9.61 -1.45 13.53
CA LEU A 22 -9.89 -0.09 13.98
C LEU A 22 -9.12 0.28 15.24
N GLU A 23 -9.07 -0.63 16.20
CA GLU A 23 -8.37 -0.35 17.46
C GLU A 23 -6.87 -0.17 17.25
N ASN A 24 -6.28 -0.91 16.32
CA ASN A 24 -4.85 -0.77 16.01
C ASN A 24 -4.58 0.58 15.34
N LEU A 25 -5.45 1.01 14.45
CA LEU A 25 -5.32 2.31 13.80
C LEU A 25 -5.50 3.45 14.81
N ALA A 26 -6.49 3.32 15.69
CA ALA A 26 -6.73 4.31 16.74
C ALA A 26 -5.52 4.44 17.65
N PHE A 27 -4.91 3.34 18.02
CA PHE A 27 -3.70 3.31 18.82
C PHE A 27 -2.53 3.95 18.07
N HIS A 28 -2.33 3.53 16.82
CA HIS A 28 -1.22 4.03 15.98
C HIS A 28 -1.26 5.54 15.82
N PHE A 29 -2.46 6.11 15.63
CA PHE A 29 -2.63 7.55 15.41
C PHE A 29 -3.00 8.31 16.67
N SER A 30 -3.09 7.63 17.81
CA SER A 30 -3.41 8.24 19.12
C SER A 30 -4.73 9.00 19.08
N VAL A 31 -5.75 8.39 18.49
CA VAL A 31 -7.11 8.95 18.43
C VAL A 31 -8.12 7.86 18.78
N SER A 32 -9.39 8.24 18.91
CA SER A 32 -10.46 7.27 19.19
C SER A 32 -10.80 6.46 17.94
N GLN A 33 -11.43 5.32 18.16
CA GLN A 33 -11.94 4.51 17.05
C GLN A 33 -13.00 5.28 16.24
N SER A 34 -13.82 6.09 16.93
CA SER A 34 -14.81 6.93 16.25
C SER A 34 -14.16 7.91 15.28
N THR A 35 -13.01 8.47 15.67
CA THR A 35 -12.26 9.38 14.82
C THR A 35 -11.75 8.64 13.58
N ILE A 36 -11.23 7.42 13.76
CA ILE A 36 -10.76 6.62 12.62
C ILE A 36 -11.92 6.27 11.68
N ARG A 37 -13.08 5.88 12.23
CA ARG A 37 -14.26 5.60 11.39
C ARG A 37 -14.66 6.81 10.55
N ARG A 38 -14.63 7.99 11.15
CA ARG A 38 -14.94 9.23 10.45
C ARG A 38 -13.92 9.51 9.35
N ASP A 39 -12.64 9.31 9.65
CA ASP A 39 -11.58 9.51 8.67
C ASP A 39 -11.70 8.52 7.50
N VAL A 40 -12.01 7.26 7.79
CA VAL A 40 -12.21 6.24 6.77
C VAL A 40 -13.40 6.58 5.88
N LEU A 41 -14.50 7.06 6.48
CA LEU A 41 -15.67 7.46 5.71
C LEU A 41 -15.32 8.60 4.75
N GLU A 42 -14.57 9.59 5.24
CA GLU A 42 -14.13 10.71 4.40
C GLU A 42 -13.21 10.25 3.28
N LEU A 43 -12.25 9.38 3.59
CA LEU A 43 -11.36 8.82 2.57
C LEU A 43 -12.10 7.99 1.54
N SER A 44 -13.14 7.28 1.95
CA SER A 44 -13.90 6.41 1.04
C SER A 44 -14.61 7.17 -0.07
N LEU A 45 -14.79 8.48 0.10
CA LEU A 45 -15.39 9.32 -0.94
C LEU A 45 -14.47 9.49 -2.15
N SER A 46 -13.18 9.32 -1.97
CA SER A 46 -12.19 9.55 -3.03
C SER A 46 -11.25 8.37 -3.28
N TYR A 47 -11.18 7.43 -2.36
CA TYR A 47 -10.24 6.31 -2.45
C TYR A 47 -10.94 4.99 -2.14
N PRO A 48 -10.45 3.86 -2.66
CA PRO A 48 -11.09 2.55 -2.43
C PRO A 48 -10.74 1.98 -1.05
N VAL A 49 -11.12 2.72 -0.01
CA VAL A 49 -10.97 2.34 1.39
C VAL A 49 -12.35 1.96 1.91
N TYR A 50 -12.45 0.87 2.66
CA TYR A 50 -13.73 0.40 3.17
C TYR A 50 -13.57 -0.30 4.51
N THR A 51 -14.67 -0.40 5.25
CA THR A 51 -14.70 -1.06 6.55
C THR A 51 -15.46 -2.37 6.42
N VAL A 52 -14.91 -3.42 7.00
CA VAL A 52 -15.57 -4.72 7.10
C VAL A 52 -15.91 -4.95 8.57
N CYS A 53 -17.17 -5.29 8.84
CA CYS A 53 -17.61 -5.63 10.19
C CYS A 53 -17.38 -7.12 10.42
N GLY A 54 -16.87 -7.48 11.59
CA GLY A 54 -16.63 -8.88 11.93
C GLY A 54 -15.75 -8.99 13.14
N LYS A 55 -15.89 -10.09 13.85
CA LYS A 55 -15.15 -10.31 15.08
C LYS A 55 -13.69 -10.65 14.82
N TYR A 56 -13.43 -11.37 13.73
CA TYR A 56 -12.08 -11.84 13.41
C TYR A 56 -11.53 -11.20 12.15
N ASP A 57 -12.40 -10.91 11.17
CA ASP A 57 -12.01 -10.37 9.88
C ASP A 57 -12.32 -8.89 9.74
N GLY A 58 -12.88 -8.28 10.79
CA GLY A 58 -13.27 -6.88 10.77
C GLY A 58 -12.07 -5.94 10.75
N GLY A 59 -12.29 -4.76 10.19
CA GLY A 59 -11.25 -3.74 10.14
C GLY A 59 -11.40 -2.84 8.94
N VAL A 60 -10.36 -2.09 8.68
CA VAL A 60 -10.29 -1.16 7.54
C VAL A 60 -9.39 -1.79 6.48
N TYR A 61 -9.88 -1.78 5.25
CA TYR A 61 -9.21 -2.39 4.11
C TYR A 61 -9.04 -1.37 3.01
N ILE A 62 -8.04 -1.57 2.18
CA ILE A 62 -7.88 -0.84 0.94
C ILE A 62 -7.87 -1.85 -0.21
N ALA A 63 -8.42 -1.45 -1.36
CA ALA A 63 -8.46 -2.35 -2.51
C ALA A 63 -7.06 -2.84 -2.86
N HIS A 64 -6.95 -4.13 -3.18
CA HIS A 64 -5.66 -4.78 -3.37
C HIS A 64 -4.85 -4.22 -4.54
N ASP A 65 -5.52 -3.58 -5.49
CA ASP A 65 -4.86 -3.02 -6.67
C ASP A 65 -4.56 -1.52 -6.53
N TYR A 66 -4.88 -0.92 -5.39
CA TYR A 66 -4.63 0.50 -5.17
C TYR A 66 -3.32 0.71 -4.43
N TYR A 67 -2.51 1.65 -4.92
CA TYR A 67 -1.27 2.07 -4.29
C TYR A 67 -1.18 3.58 -4.30
N PHE A 68 -0.73 4.15 -3.18
CA PHE A 68 -0.56 5.59 -3.07
C PHE A 68 0.62 6.03 -3.92
N GLY A 69 0.34 6.85 -4.93
CA GLY A 69 1.36 7.33 -5.83
C GLY A 69 1.95 6.23 -6.69
N LYS A 70 2.92 6.59 -7.49
CA LYS A 70 3.67 5.64 -8.30
C LYS A 70 4.87 5.14 -7.50
N ARG A 71 5.00 3.83 -7.38
CA ARG A 71 6.12 3.21 -6.70
C ARG A 71 7.03 2.59 -7.74
N PHE A 72 8.26 3.03 -7.76
CA PHE A 72 9.25 2.51 -8.68
C PHE A 72 10.42 1.91 -7.91
N LEU A 73 11.06 0.94 -8.52
CA LEU A 73 12.33 0.45 -8.03
C LEU A 73 13.38 1.56 -8.13
N SER A 74 14.27 1.62 -7.15
CA SER A 74 15.41 2.53 -7.25
C SER A 74 16.39 1.99 -8.29
N PRO A 75 17.25 2.85 -8.87
CA PRO A 75 18.27 2.38 -9.79
C PRO A 75 19.13 1.26 -9.22
N GLU A 76 19.45 1.33 -7.93
CA GLU A 76 20.23 0.29 -7.26
C GLU A 76 19.48 -1.03 -7.19
N GLN A 77 18.18 -0.96 -6.91
CA GLN A 77 17.33 -2.15 -6.87
C GLN A 77 17.21 -2.79 -8.25
N GLU A 78 16.99 -1.98 -9.29
CA GLU A 78 16.92 -2.47 -10.66
C GLU A 78 18.23 -3.14 -11.07
N GLU A 79 19.35 -2.51 -10.73
CA GLU A 79 20.68 -3.04 -11.07
C GLU A 79 20.94 -4.38 -10.39
N LEU A 80 20.59 -4.49 -9.11
CA LEU A 80 20.74 -5.75 -8.39
C LEU A 80 19.91 -6.87 -9.04
N LEU A 81 18.65 -6.57 -9.32
CA LEU A 81 17.76 -7.56 -9.94
C LEU A 81 18.28 -7.97 -11.32
N ALA A 82 18.73 -7.01 -12.11
CA ALA A 82 19.27 -7.29 -13.43
C ALA A 82 20.53 -8.16 -13.34
N SER A 83 21.37 -7.93 -12.33
CA SER A 83 22.60 -8.73 -12.15
C SER A 83 22.32 -10.16 -11.73
N LEU A 84 21.21 -10.41 -11.09
CA LEU A 84 20.80 -11.75 -10.67
C LEU A 84 20.12 -12.55 -11.77
N ALA A 85 19.55 -11.87 -12.76
CA ALA A 85 18.78 -12.53 -13.81
C ALA A 85 19.54 -13.67 -14.51
N PRO A 86 20.81 -13.53 -14.90
CA PRO A 86 21.54 -14.63 -15.56
C PRO A 86 21.73 -15.87 -14.69
N THR A 87 21.59 -15.75 -13.37
CA THR A 87 21.77 -16.87 -12.44
C THR A 87 20.47 -17.64 -12.21
N LEU A 88 19.36 -17.16 -12.74
CA LEU A 88 18.04 -17.74 -12.52
C LEU A 88 17.68 -18.72 -13.65
N ASP A 89 16.81 -19.71 -13.31
CA ASP A 89 16.26 -20.56 -14.34
C ASP A 89 15.21 -19.78 -15.16
N ASP A 90 14.66 -20.42 -16.20
CA ASP A 90 13.74 -19.74 -17.11
C ASP A 90 12.48 -19.24 -16.41
N ASP A 91 11.91 -20.05 -15.51
CA ASP A 91 10.69 -19.68 -14.80
C ASP A 91 10.95 -18.52 -13.83
N GLN A 92 12.04 -18.59 -13.08
CA GLN A 92 12.42 -17.53 -12.16
C GLN A 92 12.75 -16.25 -12.91
N ARG A 93 13.40 -16.36 -14.05
CA ARG A 93 13.74 -15.19 -14.87
C ARG A 93 12.50 -14.49 -15.38
N LYS A 94 11.47 -15.23 -15.78
CA LYS A 94 10.19 -14.65 -16.22
C LYS A 94 9.53 -13.87 -15.07
N ILE A 95 9.56 -14.41 -13.86
CA ILE A 95 9.03 -13.73 -12.68
C ILE A 95 9.81 -12.45 -12.42
N MET A 96 11.14 -12.52 -12.48
CA MET A 96 12.01 -11.36 -12.28
C MET A 96 11.72 -10.27 -13.31
N GLU A 97 11.59 -10.65 -14.57
CA GLU A 97 11.27 -9.71 -15.65
C GLU A 97 9.92 -9.04 -15.43
N SER A 98 8.94 -9.79 -14.90
CA SER A 98 7.64 -9.20 -14.61
C SER A 98 7.73 -8.15 -13.49
N ILE A 99 8.57 -8.37 -12.49
CA ILE A 99 8.80 -7.40 -11.42
C ILE A 99 9.43 -6.13 -11.99
N ILE A 100 10.47 -6.28 -12.79
CA ILE A 100 11.15 -5.13 -13.39
C ILE A 100 10.21 -4.37 -14.30
N ARG A 101 9.39 -5.06 -15.10
CA ARG A 101 8.44 -4.41 -16.00
C ARG A 101 7.38 -3.64 -15.24
N LYS A 102 6.87 -4.21 -14.14
CA LYS A 102 5.79 -3.61 -13.37
C LYS A 102 6.26 -2.45 -12.50
N PHE A 103 7.43 -2.57 -11.89
CA PHE A 103 7.92 -1.60 -10.92
C PHE A 103 9.15 -0.82 -11.38
N GLY A 104 9.74 -1.17 -12.50
CA GLY A 104 10.85 -0.41 -13.05
C GLY A 104 10.36 0.95 -13.58
N ARG A 105 11.27 1.91 -13.63
CA ARG A 105 10.95 3.22 -14.15
C ARG A 105 10.66 3.13 -15.65
N PRO A 106 9.65 3.84 -16.13
CA PRO A 106 9.38 3.83 -17.56
C PRO A 106 10.57 4.41 -18.33
N SER A 107 10.86 3.80 -19.47
CA SER A 107 11.89 4.31 -20.34
C SER A 107 11.45 5.64 -20.92
N LYS A 108 12.37 6.58 -21.00
CA LYS A 108 12.11 7.82 -21.71
C LYS A 108 12.08 7.55 -23.21
N GLN A 109 11.11 8.14 -23.82
CA GLN A 109 10.99 8.05 -25.27
C GLN A 109 11.17 9.41 -25.88
#